data_3f1cd26a7fd31d2a5696ead13ae254bd
#
_entry.id   3f1cd26a7fd31d2a5696ead13ae254bd
#
_cell.length_a   1.000
_cell.length_b   1.000
_cell.length_c   1.000
_cell.angle_alpha   90.00
_cell.angle_beta   90.00
_cell.angle_gamma   90.00
#
_symmetry.space_group_name_H-M   'P 1'
#
loop_
_entity.id
_entity.type
_entity.pdbx_description
1 polymer ?
#
loop_
_entity_poly.entity_id
_entity_poly.type
_entity_poly.pdbx_seq_one_letter_code
_entity_poly.pdbx_strand_id
1 'polypeptide(L)'
;MIEQKLLVVEPAGRASSARKSIRASYRRDEAVTMLSANLWHDWPRHRRLLQRLEAFARLVESEEVDVLLLQEVARTPDVRTDQWLAERLQMAYVYSRANGHHRGIGFEEGLAVFSRFPLKAPRIQQLEPSFKPFVHRLVLGAEVETPQGDLPVFSVHLSLLPSHNAAQVQLLQDWVTSIAGDRSALIGGDFNAHEHAAQITDMRQTWLDVYRHIHPKTEGATHELRVFSKGRARRRRLDYIFLFPGDRRWEVLEARHLDAPDGPHSDHRAVLARLKLD
;
A
#
# COMPACT_ATOMS: atom_id res chain seq x y z
N MET A 1 23.04 -2.89 -11.82
CA MET A 1 21.90 -2.23 -11.14
C MET A 1 22.49 -1.25 -10.13
N ILE A 2 22.10 0.02 -10.15
CA ILE A 2 22.48 0.96 -9.08
C ILE A 2 21.62 0.55 -7.88
N GLU A 3 22.25 0.06 -6.85
CA GLU A 3 21.62 -0.29 -5.59
C GLU A 3 20.92 0.96 -5.03
N GLN A 4 19.59 0.97 -5.05
CA GLN A 4 18.83 2.11 -4.54
C GLN A 4 18.90 2.08 -3.03
N LYS A 5 19.61 3.03 -2.43
CA LYS A 5 19.66 3.16 -0.98
C LYS A 5 18.28 3.55 -0.44
N LEU A 6 17.64 2.64 0.26
CA LEU A 6 16.38 2.90 0.95
C LEU A 6 16.66 3.68 2.23
N LEU A 7 15.93 4.77 2.41
CA LEU A 7 16.03 5.62 3.61
C LEU A 7 14.64 5.84 4.19
N VAL A 8 14.56 5.80 5.50
CA VAL A 8 13.41 6.33 6.23
C VAL A 8 13.56 7.84 6.24
N VAL A 9 12.53 8.55 5.76
CA VAL A 9 12.46 10.01 5.71
C VAL A 9 11.44 10.49 6.72
N GLU A 10 11.86 11.36 7.62
CA GLU A 10 10.98 12.01 8.59
C GLU A 10 10.47 13.34 8.02
N PRO A 11 9.22 13.73 8.29
CA PRO A 11 8.71 15.03 7.88
C PRO A 11 9.43 16.16 8.62
N ALA A 12 9.60 17.29 7.95
CA ALA A 12 10.20 18.47 8.56
C ALA A 12 9.38 18.93 9.78
N GLY A 13 10.05 19.20 10.91
CA GLY A 13 9.41 19.70 12.13
C GLY A 13 8.90 18.64 13.11
N ARG A 14 9.00 17.36 12.79
CA ARG A 14 8.65 16.29 13.74
C ARG A 14 9.75 16.12 14.80
N ALA A 15 9.61 16.85 15.92
CA ALA A 15 10.56 16.75 17.02
C ALA A 15 10.55 15.35 17.68
N SER A 16 11.71 14.92 18.20
CA SER A 16 11.87 13.66 18.96
C SER A 16 10.88 13.53 20.15
N SER A 17 10.43 14.67 20.71
CA SER A 17 9.39 14.72 21.75
C SER A 17 8.01 14.25 21.28
N ALA A 18 7.64 14.48 20.01
CA ALA A 18 6.38 14.04 19.44
C ALA A 18 6.29 12.51 19.34
N ARG A 19 7.41 11.81 19.08
CA ARG A 19 7.48 10.35 19.07
C ARG A 19 7.14 9.71 20.42
N LYS A 20 7.61 10.34 21.53
CA LYS A 20 7.28 9.89 22.89
C LYS A 20 5.82 10.15 23.24
N SER A 21 5.25 11.29 22.78
CA SER A 21 3.87 11.67 22.99
C SER A 21 2.90 10.74 22.27
N ILE A 22 3.15 10.40 21.00
CA ILE A 22 2.32 9.47 20.23
C ILE A 22 2.32 8.08 20.90
N ARG A 23 3.50 7.58 21.30
CA ARG A 23 3.61 6.29 22.01
C ARG A 23 2.91 6.30 23.39
N ALA A 24 2.89 7.44 24.07
CA ALA A 24 2.27 7.57 25.39
C ALA A 24 0.75 7.74 25.35
N SER A 25 0.20 8.26 24.24
CA SER A 25 -1.25 8.41 24.04
C SER A 25 -1.94 7.15 23.58
N TYR A 26 -1.22 6.19 22.97
CA TYR A 26 -1.77 4.91 22.56
C TYR A 26 -1.93 3.95 23.74
N ARG A 27 -3.12 3.51 23.99
CA ARG A 27 -3.38 2.43 24.95
C ARG A 27 -3.02 1.08 24.32
N ARG A 28 -2.56 0.11 25.12
CA ARG A 28 -2.19 -1.24 24.64
C ARG A 28 -3.31 -1.97 23.91
N ASP A 29 -4.56 -1.54 24.12
CA ASP A 29 -5.77 -2.16 23.56
C ASP A 29 -6.23 -1.49 22.24
N GLU A 30 -5.48 -0.53 21.71
CA GLU A 30 -5.90 0.20 20.51
C GLU A 30 -5.50 -0.57 19.24
N ALA A 31 -6.43 -0.58 18.27
CA ALA A 31 -6.23 -1.20 16.96
C ALA A 31 -5.29 -0.36 16.08
N VAL A 32 -4.58 -1.01 15.17
CA VAL A 32 -3.83 -0.34 14.09
C VAL A 32 -4.75 -0.19 12.88
N THR A 33 -4.88 1.03 12.39
CA THR A 33 -5.64 1.34 11.17
C THR A 33 -4.68 1.43 9.98
N MET A 34 -4.87 0.59 8.99
CA MET A 34 -4.05 0.51 7.79
C MET A 34 -4.87 0.84 6.54
N LEU A 35 -4.28 1.55 5.60
CA LEU A 35 -4.89 1.87 4.30
C LEU A 35 -3.93 1.51 3.17
N SER A 36 -4.41 0.76 2.18
CA SER A 36 -3.71 0.52 0.92
C SER A 36 -4.39 1.29 -0.21
N ALA A 37 -3.62 1.99 -1.04
CA ALA A 37 -4.18 2.76 -2.16
C ALA A 37 -3.22 2.85 -3.36
N ASN A 38 -3.70 2.52 -4.54
CA ASN A 38 -3.11 2.94 -5.80
C ASN A 38 -3.51 4.40 -6.05
N LEU A 39 -2.54 5.32 -6.19
CA LEU A 39 -2.79 6.77 -6.30
C LEU A 39 -3.03 7.25 -7.73
N TRP A 40 -2.95 6.35 -8.72
CA TRP A 40 -3.14 6.68 -10.14
C TRP A 40 -2.29 7.85 -10.61
N HIS A 41 -1.07 7.62 -11.03
CA HIS A 41 -0.15 8.68 -11.49
C HIS A 41 -0.65 9.45 -12.73
N ASP A 42 -1.58 8.86 -13.54
CA ASP A 42 -2.18 9.45 -14.75
C ASP A 42 -1.14 10.05 -15.72
N TRP A 43 -0.01 9.35 -15.88
CA TRP A 43 1.03 9.77 -16.83
C TRP A 43 0.52 9.69 -18.29
N PRO A 44 0.86 10.66 -19.16
CA PRO A 44 1.68 11.86 -18.93
C PRO A 44 0.89 13.10 -18.49
N ARG A 45 -0.41 12.97 -18.23
CA ARG A 45 -1.31 14.11 -18.03
C ARG A 45 -1.33 14.63 -16.60
N HIS A 46 -1.16 13.76 -15.60
CA HIS A 46 -1.18 14.08 -14.15
C HIS A 46 -2.37 14.95 -13.75
N ARG A 47 -3.55 14.67 -14.33
CA ARG A 47 -4.74 15.49 -14.17
C ARG A 47 -5.12 15.66 -12.71
N ARG A 48 -5.21 16.93 -12.28
CA ARG A 48 -5.62 17.30 -10.92
C ARG A 48 -4.84 16.58 -9.82
N LEU A 49 -3.57 16.26 -10.04
CA LEU A 49 -2.77 15.47 -9.09
C LEU A 49 -2.86 16.04 -7.67
N LEU A 50 -2.55 17.32 -7.45
CA LEU A 50 -2.62 17.95 -6.12
C LEU A 50 -4.02 17.93 -5.51
N GLN A 51 -5.07 18.14 -6.33
CA GLN A 51 -6.45 18.07 -5.84
C GLN A 51 -6.81 16.64 -5.38
N ARG A 52 -6.39 15.62 -6.13
CA ARG A 52 -6.59 14.22 -5.77
C ARG A 52 -5.80 13.83 -4.51
N LEU A 53 -4.55 14.31 -4.39
CA LEU A 53 -3.74 14.09 -3.20
C LEU A 53 -4.35 14.75 -1.96
N GLU A 54 -4.92 15.96 -2.09
CA GLU A 54 -5.60 16.62 -0.98
C GLU A 54 -6.87 15.86 -0.56
N ALA A 55 -7.66 15.36 -1.53
CA ALA A 55 -8.81 14.51 -1.22
C ALA A 55 -8.39 13.21 -0.52
N PHE A 56 -7.28 12.60 -0.96
CA PHE A 56 -6.70 11.43 -0.32
C PHE A 56 -6.20 11.74 1.11
N ALA A 57 -5.52 12.87 1.31
CA ALA A 57 -5.02 13.25 2.62
C ALA A 57 -6.17 13.44 3.63
N ARG A 58 -7.28 14.07 3.21
CA ARG A 58 -8.48 14.19 4.07
C ARG A 58 -9.12 12.84 4.38
N LEU A 59 -9.15 11.91 3.42
CA LEU A 59 -9.59 10.55 3.67
C LEU A 59 -8.73 9.88 4.75
N VAL A 60 -7.40 9.98 4.65
CA VAL A 60 -6.46 9.43 5.63
C VAL A 60 -6.68 10.03 7.02
N GLU A 61 -6.93 11.33 7.10
CA GLU A 61 -7.20 12.03 8.37
C GLU A 61 -8.54 11.62 8.97
N SER A 62 -9.62 11.58 8.16
CA SER A 62 -10.96 11.22 8.64
C SER A 62 -11.08 9.78 9.13
N GLU A 63 -10.26 8.89 8.58
CA GLU A 63 -10.21 7.47 8.99
C GLU A 63 -9.14 7.19 10.05
N GLU A 64 -8.44 8.21 10.52
CA GLU A 64 -7.38 8.13 11.55
C GLU A 64 -6.32 7.07 11.22
N VAL A 65 -5.90 7.01 9.93
CA VAL A 65 -5.00 5.98 9.43
C VAL A 65 -3.61 6.10 10.05
N ASP A 66 -3.07 4.99 10.54
CA ASP A 66 -1.74 4.90 11.15
C ASP A 66 -0.66 4.51 10.14
N VAL A 67 -0.99 3.63 9.19
CA VAL A 67 -0.04 3.09 8.20
C VAL A 67 -0.65 3.15 6.80
N LEU A 68 0.13 3.66 5.82
CA LEU A 68 -0.25 3.69 4.41
C LEU A 68 0.67 2.78 3.59
N LEU A 69 0.07 2.01 2.70
CA LEU A 69 0.75 1.18 1.70
C LEU A 69 0.33 1.70 0.32
N LEU A 70 1.22 2.46 -0.34
CA LEU A 70 0.86 3.23 -1.53
C LEU A 70 1.53 2.70 -2.79
N GLN A 71 0.79 2.71 -3.91
CA GLN A 71 1.23 2.36 -5.24
C GLN A 71 1.05 3.56 -6.16
N GLU A 72 1.79 3.55 -7.28
CA GLU A 72 1.81 4.65 -8.26
C GLU A 72 2.13 6.02 -7.64
N VAL A 73 3.03 6.03 -6.66
CA VAL A 73 3.50 7.25 -6.01
C VAL A 73 4.38 8.03 -6.97
N ALA A 74 3.81 9.03 -7.63
CA ALA A 74 4.45 9.78 -8.71
C ALA A 74 5.40 10.86 -8.19
N ARG A 75 6.50 11.05 -8.92
CA ARG A 75 7.35 12.25 -8.85
C ARG A 75 7.39 12.87 -10.24
N THR A 76 6.85 14.07 -10.35
CA THR A 76 6.78 14.88 -11.55
C THR A 76 7.70 16.11 -11.40
N PRO A 77 7.90 16.94 -12.46
CA PRO A 77 8.66 18.18 -12.32
C PRO A 77 8.13 19.10 -11.21
N ASP A 78 6.81 19.11 -11.02
CA ASP A 78 6.12 20.04 -10.11
C ASP A 78 5.79 19.45 -8.75
N VAL A 79 5.61 18.11 -8.66
CA VAL A 79 5.10 17.45 -7.45
C VAL A 79 5.90 16.19 -7.15
N ARG A 80 6.40 16.10 -5.93
CA ARG A 80 6.94 14.87 -5.33
C ARG A 80 5.90 14.35 -4.33
N THR A 81 5.05 13.45 -4.80
CA THR A 81 3.90 12.93 -4.04
C THR A 81 4.31 12.39 -2.66
N ASP A 82 5.43 11.68 -2.60
CA ASP A 82 5.96 11.15 -1.34
C ASP A 82 6.28 12.25 -0.32
N GLN A 83 6.97 13.30 -0.73
CA GLN A 83 7.33 14.43 0.14
C GLN A 83 6.09 15.24 0.52
N TRP A 84 5.24 15.54 -0.47
CA TRP A 84 4.02 16.29 -0.25
C TRP A 84 3.11 15.61 0.78
N LEU A 85 2.89 14.29 0.65
CA LEU A 85 2.09 13.51 1.61
C LEU A 85 2.76 13.47 2.99
N ALA A 86 4.08 13.29 3.06
CA ALA A 86 4.80 13.27 4.33
C ALA A 86 4.63 14.58 5.12
N GLU A 87 4.75 15.71 4.44
CA GLU A 87 4.57 17.04 5.04
C GLU A 87 3.10 17.28 5.41
N ARG A 88 2.15 16.94 4.53
CA ARG A 88 0.72 17.15 4.72
C ARG A 88 0.14 16.30 5.86
N LEU A 89 0.58 15.06 5.97
CA LEU A 89 0.08 14.09 6.96
C LEU A 89 0.96 13.97 8.21
N GLN A 90 2.14 14.60 8.21
CA GLN A 90 3.14 14.50 9.29
C GLN A 90 3.52 13.04 9.60
N MET A 91 3.66 12.21 8.55
CA MET A 91 4.03 10.80 8.65
C MET A 91 5.45 10.57 8.13
N ALA A 92 6.21 9.70 8.81
CA ALA A 92 7.46 9.20 8.29
C ALA A 92 7.20 8.26 7.10
N TYR A 93 8.15 8.15 6.17
CA TYR A 93 7.96 7.29 5.02
C TYR A 93 9.24 6.66 4.49
N VAL A 94 9.05 5.59 3.72
CA VAL A 94 10.04 5.00 2.81
C VAL A 94 9.45 5.01 1.42
N TYR A 95 10.24 5.42 0.42
CA TYR A 95 9.88 5.39 -0.99
C TYR A 95 10.88 4.56 -1.79
N SER A 96 10.38 3.80 -2.75
CA SER A 96 11.20 3.11 -3.74
C SER A 96 10.65 3.34 -5.13
N ARG A 97 11.51 3.82 -6.03
CA ARG A 97 11.19 3.96 -7.45
C ARG A 97 11.02 2.56 -8.07
N ALA A 98 9.92 2.37 -8.79
CA ALA A 98 9.69 1.22 -9.65
C ALA A 98 10.02 1.56 -11.11
N ASN A 99 9.44 2.61 -11.66
CA ASN A 99 9.51 2.94 -13.07
C ASN A 99 9.83 4.41 -13.32
N GLY A 100 10.22 4.70 -14.57
CA GLY A 100 10.59 6.05 -14.97
C GLY A 100 11.96 6.48 -14.46
N HIS A 101 12.33 7.72 -14.78
CA HIS A 101 13.56 8.36 -14.32
C HIS A 101 13.36 9.87 -14.31
N HIS A 102 13.17 10.43 -13.13
CA HIS A 102 12.80 11.85 -12.95
C HIS A 102 13.75 12.82 -13.70
N ARG A 103 15.07 12.62 -13.59
CA ARG A 103 16.06 13.46 -14.29
C ARG A 103 16.09 13.26 -15.81
N GLY A 104 15.65 12.09 -16.32
CA GLY A 104 15.72 11.76 -17.76
C GLY A 104 14.48 12.16 -18.53
N ILE A 105 13.30 11.88 -17.97
CA ILE A 105 12.01 12.09 -18.65
C ILE A 105 11.02 12.93 -17.82
N GLY A 106 11.48 13.53 -16.71
CA GLY A 106 10.65 14.35 -15.84
C GLY A 106 9.59 13.57 -15.05
N PHE A 107 9.65 12.26 -15.04
CA PHE A 107 8.67 11.40 -14.38
C PHE A 107 9.30 10.14 -13.82
N GLU A 108 8.90 9.80 -12.62
CA GLU A 108 9.08 8.47 -12.04
C GLU A 108 7.88 8.10 -11.16
N GLU A 109 7.67 6.83 -10.96
CA GLU A 109 6.66 6.30 -10.05
C GLU A 109 7.20 5.13 -9.25
N GLY A 110 6.59 4.85 -8.11
CA GLY A 110 7.02 3.77 -7.26
C GLY A 110 6.04 3.42 -6.15
N LEU A 111 6.59 2.73 -5.16
CA LEU A 111 5.87 2.32 -3.95
C LEU A 111 6.30 3.19 -2.78
N ALA A 112 5.39 3.37 -1.82
CA ALA A 112 5.73 3.98 -0.55
C ALA A 112 5.03 3.28 0.63
N VAL A 113 5.70 3.32 1.77
CA VAL A 113 5.14 2.96 3.08
C VAL A 113 5.23 4.20 3.95
N PHE A 114 4.10 4.63 4.51
CA PHE A 114 4.03 5.74 5.47
C PHE A 114 3.57 5.24 6.83
N SER A 115 4.00 5.87 7.90
CA SER A 115 3.57 5.52 9.24
C SER A 115 3.58 6.73 10.19
N ARG A 116 2.58 6.77 11.07
CA ARG A 116 2.59 7.64 12.26
C ARG A 116 3.55 7.13 13.34
N PHE A 117 3.79 5.82 13.33
CA PHE A 117 4.78 5.19 14.21
C PHE A 117 6.17 5.22 13.59
N PRO A 118 7.25 5.00 14.37
CA PRO A 118 8.58 4.87 13.82
C PRO A 118 8.68 3.75 12.78
N LEU A 119 9.39 4.02 11.70
CA LEU A 119 9.73 3.06 10.66
C LEU A 119 11.19 2.62 10.81
N LYS A 120 11.45 1.35 10.57
CA LYS A 120 12.81 0.78 10.56
C LYS A 120 12.96 -0.31 9.53
N ALA A 121 14.21 -0.76 9.32
CA ALA A 121 14.58 -1.88 8.45
C ALA A 121 13.89 -1.87 7.07
N PRO A 122 13.98 -0.77 6.29
CA PRO A 122 13.37 -0.72 4.97
C PRO A 122 14.01 -1.76 4.05
N ARG A 123 13.20 -2.48 3.28
CA ARG A 123 13.60 -3.57 2.40
C ARG A 123 12.87 -3.48 1.06
N ILE A 124 13.50 -3.99 0.03
CA ILE A 124 12.94 -4.05 -1.31
C ILE A 124 13.27 -5.39 -1.95
N GLN A 125 12.31 -5.93 -2.68
CA GLN A 125 12.52 -7.07 -3.56
C GLN A 125 11.94 -6.77 -4.94
N GLN A 126 12.72 -7.02 -5.97
CA GLN A 126 12.22 -7.00 -7.35
C GLN A 126 11.47 -8.30 -7.62
N LEU A 127 10.28 -8.18 -8.18
CA LEU A 127 9.42 -9.30 -8.53
C LEU A 127 9.57 -9.64 -10.02
N GLU A 128 10.13 -10.80 -10.29
CA GLU A 128 10.29 -11.31 -11.65
C GLU A 128 9.21 -12.40 -11.95
N PRO A 129 8.85 -12.62 -13.20
CA PRO A 129 9.26 -11.88 -14.40
C PRO A 129 8.66 -10.47 -14.46
N SER A 130 9.38 -9.54 -15.10
CA SER A 130 8.92 -8.17 -15.34
C SER A 130 9.08 -7.81 -16.83
N PHE A 131 8.42 -6.75 -17.28
CA PHE A 131 8.50 -6.30 -18.68
C PHE A 131 9.70 -5.37 -18.88
N LYS A 132 10.90 -5.94 -18.74
CA LYS A 132 12.15 -5.19 -18.92
C LYS A 132 12.29 -4.66 -20.35
N PRO A 133 12.89 -3.46 -20.51
CA PRO A 133 13.44 -2.58 -19.45
C PRO A 133 12.42 -1.55 -18.93
N PHE A 134 11.15 -1.62 -19.32
CA PHE A 134 10.19 -0.53 -19.19
C PHE A 134 9.32 -0.60 -17.92
N VAL A 135 8.96 -1.80 -17.49
CA VAL A 135 8.07 -1.97 -16.32
C VAL A 135 8.70 -2.93 -15.33
N HIS A 136 9.00 -2.41 -14.15
CA HIS A 136 9.49 -3.19 -13.03
C HIS A 136 8.39 -3.32 -11.97
N ARG A 137 8.29 -4.50 -11.37
CA ARG A 137 7.39 -4.76 -10.26
C ARG A 137 8.21 -5.05 -9.01
N LEU A 138 7.77 -4.45 -7.92
CA LEU A 138 8.50 -4.44 -6.66
C LEU A 138 7.55 -4.78 -5.52
N VAL A 139 8.13 -5.24 -4.44
CA VAL A 139 7.55 -5.14 -3.11
C VAL A 139 8.48 -4.30 -2.24
N LEU A 140 7.91 -3.31 -1.57
CA LEU A 140 8.60 -2.45 -0.62
C LEU A 140 8.10 -2.78 0.78
N GLY A 141 9.01 -3.17 1.67
CA GLY A 141 8.73 -3.49 3.05
C GLY A 141 9.41 -2.54 4.03
N ALA A 142 8.81 -2.40 5.20
CA ALA A 142 9.41 -1.78 6.37
C ALA A 142 8.86 -2.43 7.64
N GLU A 143 9.51 -2.24 8.78
CA GLU A 143 8.97 -2.59 10.09
C GLU A 143 8.39 -1.35 10.75
N VAL A 144 7.16 -1.44 11.22
CA VAL A 144 6.44 -0.40 11.98
C VAL A 144 6.54 -0.71 13.46
N GLU A 145 7.10 0.20 14.26
CA GLU A 145 7.16 0.05 15.72
C GLU A 145 5.82 0.41 16.37
N THR A 146 4.83 -0.50 16.30
CA THR A 146 3.52 -0.28 16.93
C THR A 146 3.60 -0.42 18.45
N PRO A 147 2.59 0.08 19.20
CA PRO A 147 2.50 -0.15 20.65
C PRO A 147 2.44 -1.63 21.05
N GLN A 148 1.94 -2.49 20.13
CA GLN A 148 1.83 -3.94 20.35
C GLN A 148 3.10 -4.70 19.94
N GLY A 149 4.09 -4.01 19.36
CA GLY A 149 5.35 -4.57 18.90
C GLY A 149 5.64 -4.25 17.45
N ASP A 150 6.75 -4.79 16.97
CA ASP A 150 7.20 -4.58 15.60
C ASP A 150 6.34 -5.37 14.61
N LEU A 151 5.77 -4.65 13.64
CA LEU A 151 4.91 -5.20 12.61
C LEU A 151 5.55 -5.01 11.23
N PRO A 152 6.00 -6.08 10.57
CA PRO A 152 6.40 -6.03 9.17
C PRO A 152 5.21 -5.67 8.27
N VAL A 153 5.39 -4.66 7.42
CA VAL A 153 4.38 -4.20 6.46
C VAL A 153 4.97 -4.09 5.07
N PHE A 154 4.16 -4.39 4.05
CA PHE A 154 4.63 -4.46 2.67
C PHE A 154 3.64 -3.82 1.72
N SER A 155 4.13 -2.90 0.87
CA SER A 155 3.39 -2.35 -0.27
C SER A 155 3.80 -3.08 -1.55
N VAL A 156 2.83 -3.47 -2.37
CA VAL A 156 3.07 -4.20 -3.61
C VAL A 156 2.25 -3.65 -4.78
N HIS A 157 2.81 -3.73 -6.00
CA HIS A 157 2.08 -3.49 -7.24
C HIS A 157 2.51 -4.54 -8.26
N LEU A 158 1.60 -5.49 -8.57
CA LEU A 158 1.89 -6.65 -9.40
C LEU A 158 1.60 -6.42 -10.88
N SER A 159 2.03 -7.35 -11.72
CA SER A 159 1.85 -7.29 -13.16
C SER A 159 0.40 -7.51 -13.57
N LEU A 160 -0.02 -6.81 -14.64
CA LEU A 160 -1.29 -7.04 -15.34
C LEU A 160 -1.29 -8.35 -16.15
N LEU A 161 -0.09 -8.88 -16.50
CA LEU A 161 0.03 -10.12 -17.29
C LEU A 161 -0.18 -11.33 -16.38
N PRO A 162 -1.19 -12.19 -16.62
CA PRO A 162 -1.56 -13.27 -15.68
C PRO A 162 -0.42 -14.23 -15.33
N SER A 163 0.41 -14.63 -16.31
CA SER A 163 1.54 -15.53 -16.06
C SER A 163 2.64 -14.90 -15.19
N HIS A 164 2.95 -13.62 -15.44
CA HIS A 164 3.89 -12.87 -14.60
C HIS A 164 3.32 -12.67 -13.21
N ASN A 165 2.04 -12.33 -13.12
CA ASN A 165 1.33 -12.08 -11.88
C ASN A 165 1.36 -13.30 -10.95
N ALA A 166 1.06 -14.49 -11.47
CA ALA A 166 1.09 -15.73 -10.69
C ALA A 166 2.49 -16.02 -10.11
N ALA A 167 3.54 -15.88 -10.93
CA ALA A 167 4.92 -16.04 -10.46
C ALA A 167 5.31 -14.99 -9.42
N GLN A 168 4.87 -13.74 -9.61
CA GLN A 168 5.15 -12.63 -8.68
C GLN A 168 4.45 -12.82 -7.34
N VAL A 169 3.22 -13.37 -7.31
CA VAL A 169 2.52 -13.72 -6.06
C VAL A 169 3.31 -14.76 -5.28
N GLN A 170 3.83 -15.81 -5.95
CA GLN A 170 4.65 -16.81 -5.28
C GLN A 170 5.93 -16.19 -4.68
N LEU A 171 6.68 -15.43 -5.48
CA LEU A 171 7.89 -14.73 -4.99
C LEU A 171 7.59 -13.79 -3.82
N LEU A 172 6.46 -13.07 -3.88
CA LEU A 172 6.01 -12.19 -2.80
C LEU A 172 5.80 -13.00 -1.51
N GLN A 173 5.06 -14.12 -1.57
CA GLN A 173 4.78 -14.96 -0.42
C GLN A 173 6.07 -15.52 0.18
N ASP A 174 6.95 -16.07 -0.63
CA ASP A 174 8.23 -16.65 -0.19
C ASP A 174 9.09 -15.58 0.50
N TRP A 175 9.20 -14.40 -0.11
CA TRP A 175 10.00 -13.32 0.43
C TRP A 175 9.45 -12.75 1.74
N VAL A 176 8.14 -12.47 1.78
CA VAL A 176 7.50 -11.95 3.00
C VAL A 176 7.59 -12.95 4.14
N THR A 177 7.32 -14.23 3.87
CA THR A 177 7.45 -15.30 4.87
C THR A 177 8.87 -15.40 5.40
N SER A 178 9.89 -15.29 4.53
CA SER A 178 11.31 -15.33 4.95
C SER A 178 11.70 -14.16 5.86
N ILE A 179 11.07 -12.99 5.71
CA ILE A 179 11.30 -11.81 6.54
C ILE A 179 10.49 -11.86 7.83
N ALA A 180 9.24 -12.26 7.74
CA ALA A 180 8.35 -12.33 8.89
C ALA A 180 8.80 -13.44 9.87
N GLY A 181 9.27 -14.58 9.37
CA GLY A 181 9.47 -15.76 10.18
C GLY A 181 8.17 -16.18 10.86
N ASP A 182 8.18 -16.29 12.18
CA ASP A 182 7.00 -16.61 12.99
C ASP A 182 6.13 -15.37 13.31
N ARG A 183 6.58 -14.17 12.94
CA ARG A 183 5.85 -12.93 13.20
C ARG A 183 4.72 -12.73 12.19
N SER A 184 3.65 -12.09 12.63
CA SER A 184 2.61 -11.61 11.72
C SER A 184 3.15 -10.53 10.78
N ALA A 185 2.58 -10.44 9.57
CA ALA A 185 2.91 -9.40 8.60
C ALA A 185 1.66 -8.94 7.84
N LEU A 186 1.64 -7.68 7.41
CA LEU A 186 0.56 -7.11 6.61
C LEU A 186 1.06 -6.69 5.23
N ILE A 187 0.34 -7.12 4.21
CA ILE A 187 0.65 -6.84 2.82
C ILE A 187 -0.54 -6.14 2.19
N GLY A 188 -0.33 -4.95 1.64
CA GLY A 188 -1.36 -4.25 0.90
C GLY A 188 -0.88 -3.79 -0.46
N GLY A 189 -1.79 -3.77 -1.43
CA GLY A 189 -1.44 -3.26 -2.75
C GLY A 189 -2.43 -3.59 -3.84
N ASP A 190 -2.05 -3.13 -5.04
CA ASP A 190 -2.69 -3.49 -6.29
C ASP A 190 -2.07 -4.80 -6.81
N PHE A 191 -2.81 -5.87 -6.62
CA PHE A 191 -2.41 -7.21 -7.08
C PHE A 191 -2.69 -7.42 -8.58
N ASN A 192 -3.42 -6.51 -9.23
CA ASN A 192 -3.80 -6.65 -10.65
C ASN A 192 -4.40 -8.02 -11.02
N ALA A 193 -4.92 -8.73 -10.05
CA ALA A 193 -5.54 -10.05 -10.19
C ALA A 193 -6.90 -10.05 -9.51
N HIS A 194 -7.90 -10.61 -10.23
CA HIS A 194 -9.25 -10.74 -9.67
C HIS A 194 -9.27 -11.77 -8.53
N GLU A 195 -10.16 -11.59 -7.57
CA GLU A 195 -10.26 -12.46 -6.39
C GLU A 195 -10.52 -13.95 -6.65
N HIS A 196 -10.96 -14.29 -7.87
CA HIS A 196 -11.14 -15.68 -8.32
C HIS A 196 -9.97 -16.19 -9.18
N ALA A 197 -8.91 -15.41 -9.35
CA ALA A 197 -7.69 -15.90 -9.99
C ALA A 197 -7.01 -16.94 -9.10
N ALA A 198 -6.45 -17.98 -9.72
CA ALA A 198 -5.90 -19.13 -9.01
C ALA A 198 -4.88 -18.69 -7.93
N GLN A 199 -3.93 -17.81 -8.28
CA GLN A 199 -2.91 -17.33 -7.36
C GLN A 199 -3.47 -16.57 -6.15
N ILE A 200 -4.61 -15.86 -6.30
CA ILE A 200 -5.27 -15.17 -5.17
C ILE A 200 -6.04 -16.19 -4.31
N THR A 201 -6.67 -17.18 -4.95
CA THR A 201 -7.37 -18.26 -4.25
C THR A 201 -6.40 -19.12 -3.45
N ASP A 202 -5.23 -19.45 -4.03
CA ASP A 202 -4.18 -20.22 -3.37
C ASP A 202 -3.57 -19.44 -2.18
N MET A 203 -3.31 -18.12 -2.36
CA MET A 203 -2.82 -17.26 -1.30
C MET A 203 -3.76 -17.23 -0.09
N ARG A 204 -5.07 -17.27 -0.31
CA ARG A 204 -6.08 -17.29 0.76
C ARG A 204 -6.09 -18.57 1.60
N GLN A 205 -5.44 -19.62 1.17
CA GLN A 205 -5.35 -20.86 1.95
C GLN A 205 -4.43 -20.69 3.16
N THR A 206 -3.46 -19.79 3.06
CA THR A 206 -2.44 -19.57 4.10
C THR A 206 -2.46 -18.15 4.67
N TRP A 207 -2.98 -17.16 3.92
CA TRP A 207 -3.03 -15.76 4.31
C TRP A 207 -4.48 -15.29 4.40
N LEU A 208 -4.80 -14.50 5.41
CA LEU A 208 -6.14 -13.98 5.61
C LEU A 208 -6.39 -12.78 4.69
N ASP A 209 -7.33 -12.90 3.77
CA ASP A 209 -7.91 -11.77 3.03
C ASP A 209 -8.82 -10.97 3.97
N VAL A 210 -8.33 -9.83 4.46
CA VAL A 210 -8.97 -9.05 5.52
C VAL A 210 -10.38 -8.60 5.13
N TYR A 211 -10.58 -8.16 3.87
CA TYR A 211 -11.91 -7.76 3.40
C TYR A 211 -12.88 -8.95 3.35
N ARG A 212 -12.46 -10.09 2.81
CA ARG A 212 -13.30 -11.29 2.70
C ARG A 212 -13.60 -11.93 4.04
N HIS A 213 -12.75 -11.74 5.02
CA HIS A 213 -13.01 -12.17 6.39
C HIS A 213 -14.26 -11.46 6.97
N ILE A 214 -14.38 -10.15 6.78
CA ILE A 214 -15.53 -9.36 7.27
C ILE A 214 -16.71 -9.43 6.31
N HIS A 215 -16.47 -9.48 5.00
CA HIS A 215 -17.48 -9.40 3.94
C HIS A 215 -17.44 -10.62 3.00
N PRO A 216 -17.82 -11.81 3.47
CA PRO A 216 -17.64 -13.05 2.70
C PRO A 216 -18.45 -13.10 1.39
N LYS A 217 -19.56 -12.37 1.31
CA LYS A 217 -20.49 -12.41 0.16
C LYS A 217 -20.74 -11.07 -0.51
N THR A 218 -20.26 -9.96 0.06
CA THR A 218 -20.51 -8.61 -0.46
C THR A 218 -19.65 -8.36 -1.71
N GLU A 219 -20.19 -7.62 -2.69
CA GLU A 219 -19.38 -7.13 -3.82
C GLU A 219 -18.18 -6.32 -3.27
N GLY A 220 -17.00 -6.63 -3.78
CA GLY A 220 -15.75 -6.05 -3.30
C GLY A 220 -14.95 -5.35 -4.39
N ALA A 221 -15.59 -4.81 -5.44
CA ALA A 221 -14.88 -4.15 -6.51
C ALA A 221 -14.11 -2.91 -5.99
N THR A 222 -12.83 -2.83 -6.37
CA THR A 222 -11.95 -1.69 -6.07
C THR A 222 -11.65 -0.86 -7.31
N HIS A 223 -11.84 -1.44 -8.49
CA HIS A 223 -11.59 -0.77 -9.77
C HIS A 223 -12.74 -0.98 -10.76
N GLU A 224 -13.11 0.08 -11.49
CA GLU A 224 -14.13 0.04 -12.54
C GLU A 224 -13.53 0.46 -13.88
N LEU A 225 -13.38 -0.49 -14.80
CA LEU A 225 -12.91 -0.23 -16.16
C LEU A 225 -14.10 -0.07 -17.11
N ARG A 226 -14.20 1.07 -17.79
CA ARG A 226 -15.12 1.31 -18.91
C ARG A 226 -14.37 1.25 -20.23
N VAL A 227 -14.52 0.17 -20.97
CA VAL A 227 -13.78 -0.06 -22.23
C VAL A 227 -14.24 0.86 -23.37
N PHE A 228 -15.47 1.38 -23.31
CA PHE A 228 -16.02 2.40 -24.25
C PHE A 228 -17.04 3.26 -23.49
N SER A 229 -17.27 4.50 -23.95
CA SER A 229 -18.20 5.44 -23.32
C SER A 229 -19.64 4.92 -23.16
N LYS A 230 -20.02 3.90 -23.95
CA LYS A 230 -21.31 3.18 -23.87
C LYS A 230 -21.17 1.72 -23.47
N GLY A 231 -19.95 1.26 -23.14
CA GLY A 231 -19.69 -0.13 -22.76
C GLY A 231 -20.14 -0.44 -21.33
N ARG A 232 -20.45 -1.73 -21.08
CA ARG A 232 -20.75 -2.21 -19.73
C ARG A 232 -19.48 -2.08 -18.86
N ALA A 233 -19.59 -1.38 -17.74
CA ALA A 233 -18.49 -1.26 -16.78
C ALA A 233 -18.08 -2.64 -16.28
N ARG A 234 -16.77 -2.93 -16.31
CA ARG A 234 -16.22 -4.13 -15.69
C ARG A 234 -15.70 -3.76 -14.32
N ARG A 235 -16.36 -4.23 -13.30
CA ARG A 235 -15.97 -4.06 -11.91
C ARG A 235 -15.11 -5.23 -11.48
N ARG A 236 -13.95 -4.94 -10.88
CA ARG A 236 -13.01 -5.94 -10.40
C ARG A 236 -12.47 -5.55 -9.05
N ARG A 237 -12.23 -6.53 -8.20
CA ARG A 237 -11.43 -6.37 -7.01
C ARG A 237 -9.99 -6.70 -7.39
N LEU A 238 -9.13 -5.71 -7.32
CA LEU A 238 -7.71 -5.80 -7.69
C LEU A 238 -6.79 -5.42 -6.52
N ASP A 239 -7.34 -4.67 -5.55
CA ASP A 239 -6.63 -4.16 -4.40
C ASP A 239 -7.01 -4.95 -3.14
N TYR A 240 -6.00 -5.28 -2.36
CA TYR A 240 -6.15 -6.14 -1.19
C TYR A 240 -5.31 -5.66 -0.02
N ILE A 241 -5.74 -6.05 1.19
CA ILE A 241 -4.88 -6.19 2.35
C ILE A 241 -4.97 -7.65 2.78
N PHE A 242 -3.80 -8.31 2.83
CA PHE A 242 -3.64 -9.65 3.36
C PHE A 242 -2.88 -9.60 4.69
N LEU A 243 -3.30 -10.44 5.61
CA LEU A 243 -2.61 -10.71 6.86
C LEU A 243 -1.95 -12.09 6.77
N PHE A 244 -0.62 -12.12 6.88
CA PHE A 244 0.11 -13.32 7.24
C PHE A 244 0.01 -13.50 8.76
N PRO A 245 -0.61 -14.58 9.26
CA PRO A 245 -1.04 -14.64 10.67
C PRO A 245 0.13 -14.73 11.65
N GLY A 246 1.24 -15.41 11.29
CA GLY A 246 2.34 -15.66 12.21
C GLY A 246 1.89 -16.47 13.44
N ASP A 247 2.55 -16.23 14.58
CA ASP A 247 2.32 -16.88 15.86
C ASP A 247 1.30 -16.15 16.75
N ARG A 248 0.82 -14.98 16.34
CA ARG A 248 -0.09 -14.14 17.12
C ARG A 248 -1.51 -14.22 16.59
N ARG A 249 -2.47 -14.01 17.49
CA ARG A 249 -3.87 -13.86 17.13
C ARG A 249 -4.18 -12.41 16.77
N TRP A 250 -4.92 -12.23 15.69
CA TRP A 250 -5.40 -10.95 15.25
C TRP A 250 -6.90 -10.93 15.16
N GLU A 251 -7.50 -9.89 15.67
CA GLU A 251 -8.90 -9.57 15.44
C GLU A 251 -9.01 -8.53 14.33
N VAL A 252 -9.75 -8.86 13.28
CA VAL A 252 -10.10 -7.89 12.22
C VAL A 252 -11.36 -7.19 12.66
N LEU A 253 -11.25 -5.96 13.12
CA LEU A 253 -12.37 -5.15 13.61
C LEU A 253 -13.18 -4.56 12.47
N GLU A 254 -12.51 -4.18 11.38
CA GLU A 254 -13.12 -3.50 10.25
C GLU A 254 -12.33 -3.72 8.96
N ALA A 255 -13.06 -3.81 7.84
CA ALA A 255 -12.48 -3.78 6.50
C ALA A 255 -13.45 -3.07 5.55
N ARG A 256 -12.99 -2.03 4.84
CA ARG A 256 -13.80 -1.25 3.90
C ARG A 256 -13.06 -0.91 2.63
N HIS A 257 -13.81 -0.70 1.55
CA HIS A 257 -13.32 -0.05 0.34
C HIS A 257 -13.84 1.39 0.33
N LEU A 258 -12.94 2.35 0.17
CA LEU A 258 -13.22 3.77 0.38
C LEU A 258 -12.95 4.59 -0.87
N ASP A 259 -13.85 5.53 -1.13
CA ASP A 259 -13.64 6.68 -2.01
C ASP A 259 -13.45 7.92 -1.13
N ALA A 260 -12.64 8.87 -1.56
CA ALA A 260 -12.52 10.12 -0.81
C ALA A 260 -13.83 10.92 -0.89
N PRO A 261 -14.29 11.53 0.22
CA PRO A 261 -15.60 12.17 0.29
C PRO A 261 -15.72 13.40 -0.62
N ASP A 262 -14.62 14.10 -0.88
CA ASP A 262 -14.60 15.38 -1.60
C ASP A 262 -14.28 15.23 -3.10
N GLY A 263 -14.37 14.02 -3.63
CA GLY A 263 -14.10 13.71 -5.04
C GLY A 263 -13.07 12.58 -5.20
N PRO A 264 -12.89 12.08 -6.41
CA PRO A 264 -12.05 10.91 -6.63
C PRO A 264 -10.59 11.23 -6.32
N HIS A 265 -9.98 10.44 -5.44
CA HIS A 265 -8.54 10.48 -5.19
C HIS A 265 -7.77 9.64 -6.22
N SER A 266 -8.41 8.63 -6.80
CA SER A 266 -7.83 7.68 -7.76
C SER A 266 -8.94 7.14 -8.67
N ASP A 267 -8.59 6.30 -9.65
CA ASP A 267 -9.48 5.40 -10.37
C ASP A 267 -9.64 4.05 -9.64
N HIS A 268 -8.89 3.85 -8.56
CA HIS A 268 -9.05 2.76 -7.60
C HIS A 268 -9.65 3.26 -6.28
N ARG A 269 -10.44 2.40 -5.64
CA ARG A 269 -10.86 2.58 -4.25
C ARG A 269 -9.75 2.17 -3.31
N ALA A 270 -9.54 2.93 -2.24
CA ALA A 270 -8.63 2.53 -1.19
C ALA A 270 -9.21 1.37 -0.37
N VAL A 271 -8.34 0.50 0.14
CA VAL A 271 -8.69 -0.61 1.03
C VAL A 271 -8.25 -0.28 2.44
N LEU A 272 -9.20 -0.19 3.35
CA LEU A 272 -8.95 0.04 4.78
C LEU A 272 -9.10 -1.26 5.56
N ALA A 273 -8.21 -1.46 6.53
CA ALA A 273 -8.30 -2.49 7.54
C ALA A 273 -8.01 -1.91 8.92
N ARG A 274 -8.84 -2.24 9.91
CA ARG A 274 -8.58 -1.97 11.33
C ARG A 274 -8.39 -3.29 12.05
N LEU A 275 -7.22 -3.45 12.65
CA LEU A 275 -6.73 -4.70 13.18
C LEU A 275 -6.30 -4.52 14.63
N LYS A 276 -6.71 -5.43 15.48
CA LYS A 276 -6.25 -5.52 16.87
C LYS A 276 -5.42 -6.78 17.04
N LEU A 277 -4.31 -6.64 17.72
CA LEU A 277 -3.47 -7.77 18.12
C LEU A 277 -3.92 -8.21 19.52
N ASP A 278 -4.25 -9.50 19.65
CA ASP A 278 -4.56 -10.14 20.94
C ASP A 278 -3.27 -10.58 21.68
#